data_8d0166af65bf331ac8ea74be5eae7d6f
#
_entry.id   8d0166af65bf331ac8ea74be5eae7d6f
#
_cell.length_a   1.000
_cell.length_b   1.000
_cell.length_c   1.000
_cell.angle_alpha   90.00
_cell.angle_beta   90.00
_cell.angle_gamma   90.00
#
_symmetry.space_group_name_H-M   'P 1'
#
loop_
_entity.id
_entity.type
_entity.pdbx_description
1 polymer ?
#
loop_
_entity_poly.entity_id
_entity_poly.type
_entity_poly.pdbx_seq_one_letter_code
_entity_poly.pdbx_strand_id
1 'polypeptide(L)'
;MKKRRNKFFDIRVQFFFICMAGFIGVALLAALAAWGLEHLGVNVPMFVWLLIFTLLLGSATAAGFSIAFFAPISRLSRAMKEVAGGNFRVHVETKSVFRDIRDSFDSFNLMVSELNATETLQTDFISNVSHEFKTPISAIEGYASLLQEHQQSPEEQAEYIDKILFNTRRLSALAGNILLLSKLDSQSIHPQRSRFRLDEQVRQCILALERKWTEKDVDFDVDLDSVDFTGYEGLLQHVWTNLIDNAVKFGPRGGLIRMRLIEEDGSVLFTIDNEGKSIPGEDKSRIFNKFYQGDSSHESEGNGLGLALVRKIVAIHGGEVWVEDPVNGGCRFA
;
A
#
# COMPACT_ATOMS: atom_id res chain seq x y z
N MET A 1 9.82 6.91 -24.55
CA MET A 1 9.58 6.14 -25.80
C MET A 1 8.20 6.50 -26.37
N LYS A 2 8.13 7.24 -27.50
CA LYS A 2 6.89 7.61 -28.21
C LYS A 2 6.27 6.35 -28.85
N LYS A 3 5.25 5.74 -28.24
CA LYS A 3 4.42 4.69 -28.84
C LYS A 3 3.74 5.27 -30.07
N ARG A 4 4.15 4.89 -31.28
CA ARG A 4 3.46 5.19 -32.56
C ARG A 4 2.00 4.74 -32.39
N ARG A 5 1.10 5.69 -32.29
CA ARG A 5 -0.34 5.50 -32.32
C ARG A 5 -0.69 4.97 -33.72
N ASN A 6 -0.88 3.66 -33.84
CA ASN A 6 -1.35 3.04 -35.09
C ASN A 6 -2.78 3.52 -35.31
N LYS A 7 -2.98 4.54 -36.15
CA LYS A 7 -4.27 5.17 -36.53
C LYS A 7 -5.31 4.20 -37.08
N PHE A 8 -4.90 2.97 -37.47
CA PHE A 8 -5.79 1.94 -38.01
C PHE A 8 -6.63 1.18 -36.97
N PHE A 9 -6.43 1.42 -35.68
CA PHE A 9 -7.12 0.69 -34.58
C PHE A 9 -8.10 1.57 -33.79
N ASP A 10 -8.46 2.75 -34.30
CA ASP A 10 -9.48 3.57 -33.65
C ASP A 10 -10.87 2.89 -33.84
N ILE A 11 -11.61 2.71 -32.73
CA ILE A 11 -12.95 2.09 -32.69
C ILE A 11 -13.88 2.68 -33.75
N ARG A 12 -13.76 4.00 -34.04
CA ARG A 12 -14.54 4.72 -35.06
C ARG A 12 -14.23 4.22 -36.45
N VAL A 13 -12.96 3.98 -36.74
CA VAL A 13 -12.49 3.52 -38.07
C VAL A 13 -12.91 2.07 -38.29
N GLN A 14 -12.76 1.21 -37.27
CA GLN A 14 -13.20 -0.19 -37.36
C GLN A 14 -14.70 -0.28 -37.58
N PHE A 15 -15.48 0.48 -36.83
CA PHE A 15 -16.94 0.52 -36.99
C PHE A 15 -17.36 1.01 -38.38
N PHE A 16 -16.73 2.08 -38.88
CA PHE A 16 -16.98 2.59 -40.23
C PHE A 16 -16.75 1.50 -41.29
N PHE A 17 -15.63 0.78 -41.23
CA PHE A 17 -15.34 -0.29 -42.20
C PHE A 17 -16.32 -1.47 -42.10
N ILE A 18 -16.71 -1.86 -40.87
CA ILE A 18 -17.71 -2.93 -40.66
C ILE A 18 -19.08 -2.52 -41.30
N CYS A 19 -19.54 -1.30 -41.03
CA CYS A 19 -20.77 -0.80 -41.61
C CYS A 19 -20.68 -0.71 -43.13
N MET A 20 -19.58 -0.19 -43.67
CA MET A 20 -19.37 -0.08 -45.11
C MET A 20 -19.35 -1.45 -45.82
N ALA A 21 -18.64 -2.43 -45.21
CA ALA A 21 -18.62 -3.80 -45.73
C ALA A 21 -20.03 -4.45 -45.71
N GLY A 22 -20.80 -4.20 -44.65
CA GLY A 22 -22.18 -4.63 -44.53
C GLY A 22 -23.07 -4.01 -45.64
N PHE A 23 -22.95 -2.71 -45.89
CA PHE A 23 -23.71 -2.03 -46.98
C PHE A 23 -23.37 -2.62 -48.36
N ILE A 24 -22.10 -2.83 -48.67
CA ILE A 24 -21.65 -3.42 -49.95
C ILE A 24 -22.17 -4.87 -50.06
N GLY A 25 -22.09 -5.68 -49.02
CA GLY A 25 -22.56 -7.06 -49.00
C GLY A 25 -24.08 -7.16 -49.29
N VAL A 26 -24.87 -6.29 -48.67
CA VAL A 26 -26.32 -6.25 -48.88
C VAL A 26 -26.68 -5.75 -50.27
N ALA A 27 -25.98 -4.75 -50.79
CA ALA A 27 -26.21 -4.29 -52.16
C ALA A 27 -25.95 -5.40 -53.20
N LEU A 28 -24.89 -6.19 -53.00
CA LEU A 28 -24.56 -7.36 -53.82
C LEU A 28 -25.62 -8.46 -53.72
N LEU A 29 -26.11 -8.77 -52.51
CA LEU A 29 -27.18 -9.75 -52.30
C LEU A 29 -28.49 -9.30 -52.92
N ALA A 30 -28.83 -8.00 -52.84
CA ALA A 30 -29.99 -7.42 -53.47
C ALA A 30 -29.93 -7.54 -55.00
N ALA A 31 -28.76 -7.25 -55.58
CA ALA A 31 -28.54 -7.37 -57.03
C ALA A 31 -28.66 -8.83 -57.52
N LEU A 32 -28.07 -9.77 -56.78
CA LEU A 32 -28.16 -11.21 -57.08
C LEU A 32 -29.59 -11.76 -56.97
N ALA A 33 -30.34 -11.36 -55.95
CA ALA A 33 -31.73 -11.76 -55.76
C ALA A 33 -32.65 -11.17 -56.87
N ALA A 34 -32.47 -9.92 -57.26
CA ALA A 34 -33.18 -9.29 -58.33
C ALA A 34 -32.92 -10.00 -59.66
N TRP A 35 -31.66 -10.30 -59.98
CA TRP A 35 -31.25 -11.04 -61.17
C TRP A 35 -31.84 -12.45 -61.23
N GLY A 36 -31.85 -13.19 -60.11
CA GLY A 36 -32.36 -14.55 -59.98
C GLY A 36 -33.91 -14.59 -60.20
N LEU A 37 -34.64 -13.60 -59.68
CA LEU A 37 -36.09 -13.55 -59.80
C LEU A 37 -36.57 -13.09 -61.23
N GLU A 38 -35.76 -12.23 -61.82
CA GLU A 38 -36.01 -11.84 -63.26
C GLU A 38 -35.90 -13.07 -64.17
N HIS A 39 -34.95 -13.99 -63.92
CA HIS A 39 -34.83 -15.25 -64.61
C HIS A 39 -36.00 -16.24 -64.34
N LEU A 40 -36.69 -16.09 -63.20
CA LEU A 40 -37.90 -16.86 -62.88
C LEU A 40 -39.22 -16.23 -63.37
N GLY A 41 -39.15 -15.12 -64.08
CA GLY A 41 -40.31 -14.42 -64.61
C GLY A 41 -41.14 -13.61 -63.58
N VAL A 42 -40.59 -13.41 -62.39
CA VAL A 42 -41.24 -12.63 -61.33
C VAL A 42 -40.72 -11.19 -61.37
N ASN A 43 -41.54 -10.28 -61.80
CA ASN A 43 -41.17 -8.87 -61.89
C ASN A 43 -41.51 -8.11 -60.60
N VAL A 44 -40.63 -8.08 -59.66
CA VAL A 44 -40.78 -7.31 -58.43
C VAL A 44 -40.09 -5.95 -58.60
N PRO A 45 -40.76 -4.84 -58.32
CA PRO A 45 -40.20 -3.51 -58.50
C PRO A 45 -38.90 -3.36 -57.61
N MET A 46 -37.85 -2.83 -58.18
CA MET A 46 -36.52 -2.69 -57.55
C MET A 46 -36.57 -1.94 -56.22
N PHE A 47 -37.48 -0.99 -56.04
CA PHE A 47 -37.63 -0.24 -54.80
C PHE A 47 -38.10 -1.12 -53.62
N VAL A 48 -38.84 -2.22 -53.82
CA VAL A 48 -39.30 -3.15 -52.81
C VAL A 48 -38.10 -3.93 -52.25
N TRP A 49 -37.19 -4.37 -53.11
CA TRP A 49 -35.96 -5.03 -52.75
C TRP A 49 -35.05 -4.12 -51.96
N LEU A 50 -34.87 -2.86 -52.37
CA LEU A 50 -34.13 -1.84 -51.67
C LEU A 50 -34.68 -1.63 -50.25
N LEU A 51 -36.00 -1.58 -50.08
CA LEU A 51 -36.66 -1.38 -48.81
C LEU A 51 -36.47 -2.59 -47.88
N ILE A 52 -36.63 -3.82 -48.36
CA ILE A 52 -36.42 -5.05 -47.56
C ILE A 52 -34.95 -5.13 -47.10
N PHE A 53 -34.02 -4.94 -48.03
CA PHE A 53 -32.61 -5.05 -47.70
C PHE A 53 -32.11 -3.94 -46.78
N THR A 54 -32.58 -2.71 -46.90
CA THR A 54 -32.23 -1.62 -45.98
C THR A 54 -32.77 -1.88 -44.57
N LEU A 55 -33.98 -2.44 -44.43
CA LEU A 55 -34.54 -2.83 -43.14
C LEU A 55 -33.75 -3.98 -42.50
N LEU A 56 -33.41 -5.02 -43.26
CA LEU A 56 -32.64 -6.14 -42.80
C LEU A 56 -31.22 -5.70 -42.38
N LEU A 57 -30.57 -4.88 -43.20
CA LEU A 57 -29.24 -4.37 -42.86
C LEU A 57 -29.27 -3.45 -41.63
N GLY A 58 -30.23 -2.53 -41.57
CA GLY A 58 -30.40 -1.63 -40.44
C GLY A 58 -30.62 -2.38 -39.14
N SER A 59 -31.49 -3.43 -39.18
CA SER A 59 -31.71 -4.25 -37.96
C SER A 59 -30.48 -5.09 -37.58
N ALA A 60 -29.78 -5.68 -38.56
CA ALA A 60 -28.56 -6.46 -38.28
C ALA A 60 -27.42 -5.60 -37.74
N THR A 61 -27.20 -4.41 -38.31
CA THR A 61 -26.19 -3.46 -37.82
C THR A 61 -26.53 -2.91 -36.44
N ALA A 62 -27.82 -2.57 -36.21
CA ALA A 62 -28.28 -2.13 -34.88
C ALA A 62 -28.10 -3.23 -33.81
N ALA A 63 -28.47 -4.47 -34.14
CA ALA A 63 -28.28 -5.61 -33.24
C ALA A 63 -26.77 -5.88 -32.95
N GLY A 64 -25.96 -5.89 -34.03
CA GLY A 64 -24.52 -6.06 -33.92
C GLY A 64 -23.86 -4.97 -33.05
N PHE A 65 -24.25 -3.72 -33.25
CA PHE A 65 -23.76 -2.59 -32.44
C PHE A 65 -24.23 -2.68 -30.99
N SER A 66 -25.48 -3.07 -30.76
CA SER A 66 -26.01 -3.28 -29.42
C SER A 66 -25.19 -4.31 -28.63
N ILE A 67 -24.90 -5.45 -29.25
CA ILE A 67 -24.12 -6.54 -28.60
C ILE A 67 -22.65 -6.16 -28.45
N ALA A 68 -22.05 -5.56 -29.48
CA ALA A 68 -20.62 -5.30 -29.51
C ALA A 68 -20.20 -4.08 -28.68
N PHE A 69 -21.09 -3.10 -28.50
CA PHE A 69 -20.81 -1.82 -27.86
C PHE A 69 -21.61 -1.57 -26.58
N PHE A 70 -22.97 -1.61 -26.68
CA PHE A 70 -23.79 -1.28 -25.50
C PHE A 70 -23.79 -2.35 -24.42
N ALA A 71 -23.75 -3.64 -24.77
CA ALA A 71 -23.75 -4.71 -23.76
C ALA A 71 -22.49 -4.69 -22.87
N PRO A 72 -21.26 -4.55 -23.39
CA PRO A 72 -20.07 -4.37 -22.55
C PRO A 72 -20.16 -3.13 -21.66
N ILE A 73 -20.57 -1.98 -22.20
CA ILE A 73 -20.71 -0.73 -21.43
C ILE A 73 -21.72 -0.89 -20.30
N SER A 74 -22.85 -1.54 -20.55
CA SER A 74 -23.87 -1.80 -19.52
C SER A 74 -23.35 -2.73 -18.41
N ARG A 75 -22.50 -3.72 -18.74
CA ARG A 75 -21.83 -4.58 -17.76
C ARG A 75 -20.86 -3.77 -16.90
N LEU A 76 -20.03 -2.95 -17.53
CA LEU A 76 -19.08 -2.09 -16.81
C LEU A 76 -19.81 -1.10 -15.89
N SER A 77 -20.90 -0.47 -16.38
CA SER A 77 -21.73 0.43 -15.56
C SER A 77 -22.35 -0.26 -14.35
N ARG A 78 -22.77 -1.53 -14.48
CA ARG A 78 -23.30 -2.33 -13.38
C ARG A 78 -22.22 -2.64 -12.35
N ALA A 79 -21.04 -3.06 -12.82
CA ALA A 79 -19.91 -3.34 -11.97
C ALA A 79 -19.44 -2.07 -11.21
N MET A 80 -19.43 -0.91 -11.87
CA MET A 80 -19.16 0.37 -11.19
C MET A 80 -20.14 0.69 -10.06
N LYS A 81 -21.44 0.35 -10.26
CA LYS A 81 -22.44 0.52 -9.19
C LYS A 81 -22.22 -0.42 -8.02
N GLU A 82 -21.78 -1.65 -8.27
CA GLU A 82 -21.42 -2.60 -7.20
C GLU A 82 -20.23 -2.10 -6.39
N VAL A 83 -19.19 -1.60 -7.08
CA VAL A 83 -18.01 -0.98 -6.43
C VAL A 83 -18.42 0.26 -5.61
N ALA A 84 -19.28 1.10 -6.16
CA ALA A 84 -19.83 2.27 -5.44
C ALA A 84 -20.66 1.87 -4.20
N GLY A 85 -21.22 0.66 -4.18
CA GLY A 85 -21.89 0.06 -3.02
C GLY A 85 -20.95 -0.62 -2.02
N GLY A 86 -19.62 -0.54 -2.21
CA GLY A 86 -18.62 -1.11 -1.31
C GLY A 86 -18.19 -2.55 -1.64
N ASN A 87 -18.62 -3.11 -2.78
CA ASN A 87 -18.14 -4.43 -3.19
C ASN A 87 -16.88 -4.30 -4.05
N PHE A 88 -15.70 -4.39 -3.44
CA PHE A 88 -14.41 -4.30 -4.14
C PHE A 88 -13.86 -5.67 -4.60
N ARG A 89 -14.67 -6.74 -4.54
CA ARG A 89 -14.28 -8.07 -5.05
C ARG A 89 -14.80 -8.33 -6.46
N VAL A 90 -15.36 -7.31 -7.09
CA VAL A 90 -15.90 -7.40 -8.45
C VAL A 90 -14.76 -7.49 -9.44
N HIS A 91 -14.82 -8.49 -10.32
CA HIS A 91 -13.95 -8.61 -11.48
C HIS A 91 -14.80 -8.77 -12.72
N VAL A 92 -14.52 -8.04 -13.78
CA VAL A 92 -15.28 -8.08 -15.03
C VAL A 92 -14.38 -8.44 -16.18
N GLU A 93 -14.83 -9.42 -16.96
CA GLU A 93 -14.14 -9.84 -18.17
C GLU A 93 -14.89 -9.37 -19.42
N THR A 94 -14.16 -9.07 -20.46
CA THR A 94 -14.72 -8.77 -21.78
C THR A 94 -13.96 -9.47 -22.90
N LYS A 95 -14.71 -10.01 -23.86
CA LYS A 95 -14.18 -10.53 -25.12
C LYS A 95 -14.40 -9.54 -26.25
N SER A 96 -14.54 -8.26 -25.95
CA SER A 96 -14.78 -7.23 -26.95
C SER A 96 -13.69 -7.21 -28.02
N VAL A 97 -14.10 -7.11 -29.30
CA VAL A 97 -13.19 -6.91 -30.41
C VAL A 97 -12.53 -5.53 -30.36
N PHE A 98 -13.21 -4.56 -29.76
CA PHE A 98 -12.75 -3.18 -29.65
C PHE A 98 -11.73 -3.04 -28.52
N ARG A 99 -10.54 -2.54 -28.87
CA ARG A 99 -9.43 -2.37 -27.96
C ARG A 99 -9.77 -1.39 -26.81
N ASP A 100 -10.37 -0.24 -27.14
CA ASP A 100 -10.69 0.80 -26.15
C ASP A 100 -11.66 0.29 -25.07
N ILE A 101 -12.54 -0.65 -25.42
CA ILE A 101 -13.43 -1.32 -24.46
C ILE A 101 -12.60 -2.24 -23.54
N ARG A 102 -11.71 -3.05 -24.11
CA ARG A 102 -10.83 -3.92 -23.31
C ARG A 102 -9.97 -3.10 -22.35
N ASP A 103 -9.29 -2.08 -22.86
CA ASP A 103 -8.44 -1.19 -22.08
C ASP A 103 -9.23 -0.52 -20.92
N SER A 104 -10.53 -0.23 -21.13
CA SER A 104 -11.43 0.29 -20.08
C SER A 104 -11.75 -0.75 -19.00
N PHE A 105 -11.97 -2.02 -19.38
CA PHE A 105 -12.19 -3.11 -18.45
C PHE A 105 -10.92 -3.42 -17.63
N ASP A 106 -9.76 -3.44 -18.28
CA ASP A 106 -8.47 -3.67 -17.61
C ASP A 106 -8.17 -2.55 -16.60
N SER A 107 -8.41 -1.30 -17.00
CA SER A 107 -8.24 -0.13 -16.10
C SER A 107 -9.22 -0.17 -14.92
N PHE A 108 -10.47 -0.59 -15.15
CA PHE A 108 -11.46 -0.76 -14.11
C PHE A 108 -11.04 -1.86 -13.11
N ASN A 109 -10.64 -3.04 -13.62
CA ASN A 109 -10.20 -4.15 -12.76
C ASN A 109 -8.95 -3.77 -11.93
N LEU A 110 -8.00 -3.05 -12.52
CA LEU A 110 -6.85 -2.53 -11.80
C LEU A 110 -7.29 -1.59 -10.67
N MET A 111 -8.16 -0.63 -10.96
CA MET A 111 -8.69 0.30 -9.96
C MET A 111 -9.41 -0.43 -8.82
N VAL A 112 -10.23 -1.44 -9.13
CA VAL A 112 -10.96 -2.24 -8.13
C VAL A 112 -9.99 -3.05 -7.28
N SER A 113 -8.95 -3.63 -7.89
CA SER A 113 -7.89 -4.34 -7.17
C SER A 113 -7.17 -3.44 -6.16
N GLU A 114 -6.82 -2.22 -6.55
CA GLU A 114 -6.19 -1.23 -5.67
C GLU A 114 -7.12 -0.79 -4.52
N LEU A 115 -8.41 -0.60 -4.81
CA LEU A 115 -9.41 -0.29 -3.78
C LEU A 115 -9.58 -1.44 -2.78
N ASN A 116 -9.65 -2.69 -3.27
CA ASN A 116 -9.77 -3.87 -2.42
C ASN A 116 -8.52 -4.07 -1.53
N ALA A 117 -7.32 -3.85 -2.09
CA ALA A 117 -6.09 -3.89 -1.32
C ALA A 117 -6.09 -2.81 -0.22
N THR A 118 -6.55 -1.60 -0.53
CA THR A 118 -6.64 -0.51 0.44
C THR A 118 -7.64 -0.81 1.56
N GLU A 119 -8.83 -1.35 1.23
CA GLU A 119 -9.84 -1.76 2.21
C GLU A 119 -9.33 -2.86 3.14
N THR A 120 -8.66 -3.87 2.57
CA THR A 120 -8.05 -4.97 3.34
C THR A 120 -7.03 -4.42 4.33
N LEU A 121 -6.10 -3.58 3.85
CA LEU A 121 -5.10 -2.95 4.71
C LEU A 121 -5.74 -2.09 5.82
N GLN A 122 -6.81 -1.38 5.52
CA GLN A 122 -7.53 -0.58 6.52
C GLN A 122 -8.23 -1.46 7.58
N THR A 123 -8.84 -2.55 7.15
CA THR A 123 -9.52 -3.51 8.05
C THR A 123 -8.51 -4.21 8.94
N ASP A 124 -7.40 -4.68 8.38
CA ASP A 124 -6.30 -5.30 9.14
C ASP A 124 -5.69 -4.30 10.13
N PHE A 125 -5.53 -3.03 9.72
CA PHE A 125 -5.06 -1.97 10.60
C PHE A 125 -5.99 -1.80 11.82
N ILE A 126 -7.30 -1.68 11.62
CA ILE A 126 -8.29 -1.51 12.71
C ILE A 126 -8.29 -2.73 13.63
N SER A 127 -8.24 -3.94 13.08
CA SER A 127 -8.18 -5.20 13.83
C SER A 127 -6.93 -5.25 14.71
N ASN A 128 -5.76 -4.98 14.12
CA ASN A 128 -4.48 -4.99 14.84
C ASN A 128 -4.42 -3.90 15.94
N VAL A 129 -4.92 -2.69 15.63
CA VAL A 129 -5.07 -1.62 16.65
C VAL A 129 -5.89 -2.14 17.83
N SER A 130 -7.04 -2.75 17.55
CA SER A 130 -7.95 -3.25 18.63
C SER A 130 -7.25 -4.30 19.48
N HIS A 131 -6.50 -5.21 18.89
CA HIS A 131 -5.72 -6.23 19.60
C HIS A 131 -4.60 -5.63 20.44
N GLU A 132 -3.81 -4.69 19.88
CA GLU A 132 -2.71 -4.04 20.59
C GLU A 132 -3.18 -3.12 21.74
N PHE A 133 -4.42 -2.62 21.70
CA PHE A 133 -5.04 -1.91 22.80
C PHE A 133 -5.57 -2.86 23.88
N LYS A 134 -6.21 -3.96 23.48
CA LYS A 134 -6.86 -4.89 24.41
C LYS A 134 -5.89 -5.52 25.39
N THR A 135 -4.72 -5.93 24.93
CA THR A 135 -3.70 -6.61 25.77
C THR A 135 -3.25 -5.76 26.95
N PRO A 136 -2.74 -4.52 26.80
CA PRO A 136 -2.33 -3.69 27.92
C PRO A 136 -3.49 -3.28 28.80
N ILE A 137 -4.69 -3.05 28.25
CA ILE A 137 -5.89 -2.72 29.04
C ILE A 137 -6.24 -3.88 29.96
N SER A 138 -6.31 -5.12 29.42
CA SER A 138 -6.61 -6.30 30.25
C SER A 138 -5.55 -6.56 31.33
N ALA A 139 -4.27 -6.26 31.04
CA ALA A 139 -3.20 -6.35 32.03
C ALA A 139 -3.38 -5.31 33.15
N ILE A 140 -3.70 -4.05 32.80
CA ILE A 140 -3.99 -2.98 33.78
C ILE A 140 -5.17 -3.38 34.66
N GLU A 141 -6.27 -3.84 34.07
CA GLU A 141 -7.46 -4.29 34.81
C GLU A 141 -7.14 -5.45 35.74
N GLY A 142 -6.37 -6.43 35.28
CA GLY A 142 -5.97 -7.59 36.07
C GLY A 142 -5.13 -7.20 37.30
N TYR A 143 -4.06 -6.42 37.11
CA TYR A 143 -3.23 -5.96 38.22
C TYR A 143 -3.96 -5.00 39.18
N ALA A 144 -4.84 -4.15 38.65
CA ALA A 144 -5.68 -3.29 39.48
C ALA A 144 -6.68 -4.10 40.32
N SER A 145 -7.26 -5.18 39.77
CA SER A 145 -8.13 -6.09 40.52
C SER A 145 -7.38 -6.83 41.62
N LEU A 146 -6.16 -7.30 41.34
CA LEU A 146 -5.29 -7.91 42.35
C LEU A 146 -4.98 -6.93 43.50
N LEU A 147 -4.73 -5.65 43.23
CA LEU A 147 -4.51 -4.64 44.26
C LEU A 147 -5.73 -4.40 45.16
N GLN A 148 -6.98 -4.75 44.70
CA GLN A 148 -8.19 -4.63 45.54
C GLN A 148 -8.32 -5.77 46.56
N GLU A 149 -7.66 -6.89 46.37
CA GLU A 149 -7.74 -8.10 47.22
C GLU A 149 -6.87 -7.97 48.48
N HIS A 150 -6.72 -6.97 49.17
CA HIS A 150 -6.10 -6.65 50.48
C HIS A 150 -5.17 -7.68 51.15
N GLN A 151 -4.63 -8.69 50.45
CA GLN A 151 -3.81 -9.77 51.00
C GLN A 151 -2.38 -9.76 50.48
N GLN A 152 -1.96 -8.75 49.71
CA GLN A 152 -0.63 -8.67 49.09
C GLN A 152 0.38 -8.02 50.03
N SER A 153 1.64 -8.46 49.92
CA SER A 153 2.76 -7.79 50.55
C SER A 153 3.00 -6.40 49.93
N PRO A 154 3.68 -5.49 50.64
CA PRO A 154 4.09 -4.20 50.08
C PRO A 154 4.92 -4.33 48.81
N GLU A 155 5.74 -5.37 48.68
CA GLU A 155 6.58 -5.67 47.52
C GLU A 155 5.72 -6.07 46.33
N GLU A 156 4.71 -6.94 46.50
CA GLU A 156 3.76 -7.33 45.45
C GLU A 156 2.94 -6.16 44.99
N GLN A 157 2.48 -5.29 45.89
CA GLN A 157 1.76 -4.07 45.53
C GLN A 157 2.63 -3.14 44.69
N ALA A 158 3.88 -2.96 45.02
CA ALA A 158 4.85 -2.18 44.25
C ALA A 158 5.02 -2.77 42.83
N GLU A 159 5.17 -4.09 42.73
CA GLU A 159 5.29 -4.77 41.45
C GLU A 159 4.03 -4.57 40.59
N TYR A 160 2.83 -4.73 41.14
CA TYR A 160 1.59 -4.55 40.39
C TYR A 160 1.42 -3.09 39.90
N ILE A 161 1.78 -2.12 40.75
CA ILE A 161 1.77 -0.70 40.34
C ILE A 161 2.74 -0.47 39.19
N ASP A 162 3.95 -1.03 39.25
CA ASP A 162 4.94 -0.92 38.17
C ASP A 162 4.42 -1.54 36.85
N LYS A 163 3.76 -2.69 36.91
CA LYS A 163 3.13 -3.34 35.76
C LYS A 163 1.98 -2.48 35.17
N ILE A 164 1.18 -1.83 36.00
CA ILE A 164 0.14 -0.91 35.57
C ILE A 164 0.77 0.30 34.86
N LEU A 165 1.76 0.93 35.47
CA LEU A 165 2.46 2.09 34.90
C LEU A 165 3.16 1.73 33.58
N PHE A 166 3.78 0.56 33.50
CA PHE A 166 4.41 0.05 32.28
C PHE A 166 3.38 -0.08 31.14
N ASN A 167 2.24 -0.74 31.38
CA ASN A 167 1.20 -0.92 30.37
C ASN A 167 0.54 0.40 29.96
N THR A 168 0.38 1.33 30.91
CA THR A 168 -0.14 2.68 30.62
C THR A 168 0.79 3.47 29.72
N ARG A 169 2.12 3.41 29.94
CA ARG A 169 3.14 4.05 29.08
C ARG A 169 3.14 3.41 27.68
N ARG A 170 3.04 2.08 27.59
CA ARG A 170 2.93 1.35 26.33
C ARG A 170 1.71 1.78 25.55
N LEU A 171 0.56 1.91 26.19
CA LEU A 171 -0.69 2.36 25.59
C LEU A 171 -0.58 3.80 25.05
N SER A 172 0.01 4.69 25.84
CA SER A 172 0.27 6.08 25.43
C SER A 172 1.18 6.19 24.21
N ALA A 173 2.25 5.40 24.18
CA ALA A 173 3.16 5.34 23.02
C ALA A 173 2.47 4.80 21.76
N LEU A 174 1.65 3.75 21.91
CA LEU A 174 0.84 3.19 20.82
C LEU A 174 -0.11 4.24 20.24
N ALA A 175 -0.86 4.94 21.10
CA ALA A 175 -1.77 6.01 20.69
C ALA A 175 -1.02 7.15 19.97
N GLY A 176 0.14 7.56 20.49
CA GLY A 176 1.00 8.57 19.87
C GLY A 176 1.47 8.17 18.47
N ASN A 177 1.93 6.93 18.30
CA ASN A 177 2.38 6.41 17.01
C ASN A 177 1.24 6.33 15.98
N ILE A 178 0.05 5.89 16.40
CA ILE A 178 -1.14 5.85 15.53
C ILE A 178 -1.54 7.25 15.08
N LEU A 179 -1.59 8.21 15.99
CA LEU A 179 -1.92 9.60 15.67
C LEU A 179 -0.89 10.22 14.72
N LEU A 180 0.40 9.97 14.95
CA LEU A 180 1.45 10.47 14.09
C LEU A 180 1.36 9.86 12.68
N LEU A 181 1.20 8.53 12.56
CA LEU A 181 0.99 7.86 11.28
C LEU A 181 -0.24 8.39 10.54
N SER A 182 -1.36 8.54 11.23
CA SER A 182 -2.60 9.10 10.65
C SER A 182 -2.39 10.51 10.10
N LYS A 183 -1.70 11.36 10.85
CA LYS A 183 -1.37 12.73 10.41
C LYS A 183 -0.42 12.75 9.21
N LEU A 184 0.57 11.84 9.17
CA LEU A 184 1.51 11.71 8.05
C LEU A 184 0.83 11.14 6.80
N ASP A 185 -0.14 10.23 6.94
CA ASP A 185 -0.91 9.67 5.83
C ASP A 185 -1.87 10.69 5.20
N SER A 186 -2.52 11.51 6.02
CA SER A 186 -3.45 12.55 5.58
C SER A 186 -2.78 13.83 5.05
N GLN A 187 -1.44 13.90 5.03
CA GLN A 187 -0.67 15.10 4.69
C GLN A 187 -1.11 16.36 5.47
N SER A 188 -1.77 16.17 6.61
CA SER A 188 -2.32 17.25 7.44
C SER A 188 -1.26 17.92 8.34
N ILE A 189 -0.06 17.36 8.40
CA ILE A 189 1.08 18.01 9.06
C ILE A 189 1.79 18.90 8.05
N HIS A 190 1.90 20.19 8.36
CA HIS A 190 2.81 21.12 7.72
C HIS A 190 3.93 21.48 8.71
N PRO A 191 4.83 20.55 9.06
CA PRO A 191 5.93 20.88 9.93
C PRO A 191 6.83 21.89 9.24
N GLN A 192 7.36 22.84 10.00
CA GLN A 192 8.34 23.78 9.45
C GLN A 192 9.67 23.05 9.27
N ARG A 193 10.28 23.17 8.10
CA ARG A 193 11.65 22.74 7.87
C ARG A 193 12.60 23.64 8.64
N SER A 194 13.52 23.05 9.39
CA SER A 194 14.61 23.75 10.09
C SER A 194 15.96 23.23 9.61
N ARG A 195 17.00 24.03 9.79
CA ARG A 195 18.38 23.57 9.63
C ARG A 195 18.91 23.19 10.99
N PHE A 196 19.44 21.98 11.11
CA PHE A 196 19.96 21.44 12.37
C PHE A 196 21.10 20.45 12.11
N ARG A 197 21.87 20.16 13.14
CA ARG A 197 22.96 19.19 13.15
C ARG A 197 22.38 17.78 13.32
N LEU A 198 22.49 16.96 12.28
CA LEU A 198 21.92 15.62 12.25
C LEU A 198 22.68 14.66 13.19
N ASP A 199 24.01 14.74 13.19
CA ASP A 199 24.87 13.98 14.10
C ASP A 199 24.58 14.26 15.57
N GLU A 200 24.35 15.51 15.93
CA GLU A 200 24.00 15.91 17.29
C GLU A 200 22.62 15.36 17.71
N GLN A 201 21.65 15.41 16.80
CA GLN A 201 20.33 14.83 17.05
C GLN A 201 20.40 13.31 17.30
N VAL A 202 21.22 12.58 16.54
CA VAL A 202 21.44 11.14 16.76
C VAL A 202 22.06 10.90 18.14
N ARG A 203 23.10 11.67 18.53
CA ARG A 203 23.72 11.57 19.87
C ARG A 203 22.72 11.81 20.99
N GLN A 204 21.87 12.81 20.86
CA GLN A 204 20.81 13.09 21.84
C GLN A 204 19.80 11.94 21.94
N CYS A 205 19.45 11.28 20.83
CA CYS A 205 18.59 10.10 20.85
C CYS A 205 19.24 8.90 21.55
N ILE A 206 20.56 8.70 21.40
CA ILE A 206 21.30 7.66 22.14
C ILE A 206 21.21 7.93 23.65
N LEU A 207 21.50 9.17 24.08
CA LEU A 207 21.44 9.56 25.49
C LEU A 207 20.01 9.47 26.05
N ALA A 208 18.99 9.80 25.28
CA ALA A 208 17.60 9.69 25.72
C ALA A 208 17.18 8.22 26.04
N LEU A 209 17.89 7.24 25.48
CA LEU A 209 17.67 5.81 25.71
C LEU A 209 18.67 5.19 26.69
N GLU A 210 19.48 6.01 27.42
CA GLU A 210 20.56 5.57 28.30
C GLU A 210 20.12 4.47 29.26
N ARG A 211 19.01 4.61 29.93
CA ARG A 211 18.51 3.61 30.87
C ARG A 211 18.35 2.23 30.22
N LYS A 212 17.77 2.17 28.98
CA LYS A 212 17.50 0.91 28.30
C LYS A 212 18.76 0.18 27.87
N TRP A 213 19.73 0.89 27.31
CA TRP A 213 20.94 0.25 26.85
C TRP A 213 21.91 -0.04 28.01
N THR A 214 21.88 0.73 29.08
CA THR A 214 22.65 0.44 30.35
C THR A 214 22.08 -0.80 31.03
N GLU A 215 20.76 -0.93 31.18
CA GLU A 215 20.12 -2.13 31.76
C GLU A 215 20.44 -3.40 30.97
N LYS A 216 20.76 -3.29 29.68
CA LYS A 216 21.10 -4.39 28.79
C LYS A 216 22.61 -4.56 28.59
N ASP A 217 23.41 -3.68 29.18
CA ASP A 217 24.88 -3.70 29.10
C ASP A 217 25.41 -3.60 27.66
N VAL A 218 24.76 -2.74 26.84
CA VAL A 218 25.06 -2.56 25.42
C VAL A 218 26.12 -1.49 25.24
N ASP A 219 27.15 -1.79 24.43
CA ASP A 219 28.18 -0.85 24.02
C ASP A 219 27.85 -0.19 22.66
N PHE A 220 28.39 1.01 22.44
CA PHE A 220 28.21 1.77 21.19
C PHE A 220 29.55 2.10 20.54
N ASP A 221 29.67 1.81 19.24
CA ASP A 221 30.72 2.31 18.36
C ASP A 221 30.09 3.35 17.41
N VAL A 222 30.34 4.64 17.67
CA VAL A 222 29.63 5.76 17.05
C VAL A 222 30.62 6.60 16.25
N ASP A 223 30.44 6.63 14.91
CA ASP A 223 31.23 7.41 13.97
C ASP A 223 30.28 8.23 13.10
N LEU A 224 30.10 9.48 13.44
CA LEU A 224 29.12 10.38 12.82
C LEU A 224 29.82 11.63 12.30
N ASP A 225 29.78 11.82 10.99
CA ASP A 225 30.21 13.06 10.35
C ASP A 225 29.34 14.24 10.82
N SER A 226 29.93 15.41 10.83
CA SER A 226 29.24 16.65 11.16
C SER A 226 28.38 17.11 9.97
N VAL A 227 27.10 16.79 9.99
CA VAL A 227 26.16 17.03 8.90
C VAL A 227 25.13 18.11 9.30
N ASP A 228 25.10 19.20 8.56
CA ASP A 228 24.01 20.18 8.59
C ASP A 228 22.88 19.76 7.66
N PHE A 229 21.74 19.43 8.21
CA PHE A 229 20.59 18.94 7.44
C PHE A 229 19.41 19.92 7.49
N THR A 230 18.69 20.05 6.37
CA THR A 230 17.46 20.85 6.31
C THR A 230 16.26 19.95 6.13
N GLY A 231 15.50 19.76 7.20
CA GLY A 231 14.39 18.81 7.23
C GLY A 231 13.42 19.08 8.37
N TYR A 232 12.61 18.09 8.67
CA TYR A 232 11.65 18.14 9.78
C TYR A 232 12.28 17.50 11.03
N GLU A 233 12.98 18.32 11.81
CA GLU A 233 13.77 17.90 12.96
C GLU A 233 13.01 16.97 13.91
N GLY A 234 11.79 17.34 14.33
CA GLY A 234 10.98 16.52 15.23
C GLY A 234 10.55 15.18 14.62
N LEU A 235 10.38 15.09 13.29
CA LEU A 235 10.07 13.81 12.64
C LEU A 235 11.30 12.90 12.58
N LEU A 236 12.47 13.43 12.23
CA LEU A 236 13.70 12.63 12.18
C LEU A 236 14.11 12.10 13.55
N GLN A 237 13.81 12.82 14.62
CA GLN A 237 14.01 12.31 15.99
C GLN A 237 13.26 10.99 16.23
N HIS A 238 12.05 10.83 15.68
CA HIS A 238 11.32 9.56 15.74
C HIS A 238 12.02 8.45 14.96
N VAL A 239 12.71 8.76 13.86
CA VAL A 239 13.47 7.78 13.07
C VAL A 239 14.61 7.21 13.93
N TRP A 240 15.45 8.09 14.47
CA TRP A 240 16.61 7.68 15.28
C TRP A 240 16.17 6.91 16.52
N THR A 241 15.19 7.42 17.25
CA THR A 241 14.68 6.77 18.45
C THR A 241 14.16 5.36 18.16
N ASN A 242 13.39 5.16 17.06
CA ASN A 242 12.89 3.83 16.68
C ASN A 242 14.00 2.88 16.24
N LEU A 243 14.98 3.35 15.46
CA LEU A 243 16.08 2.49 15.00
C LEU A 243 17.00 2.11 16.15
N ILE A 244 17.35 3.06 17.03
CA ILE A 244 18.20 2.80 18.20
C ILE A 244 17.48 1.88 19.20
N ASP A 245 16.20 2.13 19.50
CA ASP A 245 15.40 1.28 20.39
C ASP A 245 15.31 -0.16 19.85
N ASN A 246 15.11 -0.32 18.54
CA ASN A 246 15.12 -1.63 17.90
C ASN A 246 16.48 -2.32 17.99
N ALA A 247 17.59 -1.61 17.77
CA ALA A 247 18.93 -2.17 17.84
C ALA A 247 19.25 -2.64 19.28
N VAL A 248 18.92 -1.83 20.29
CA VAL A 248 19.04 -2.21 21.70
C VAL A 248 18.15 -3.40 22.02
N LYS A 249 16.90 -3.40 21.59
CA LYS A 249 15.91 -4.43 21.88
C LYS A 249 16.31 -5.80 21.33
N PHE A 250 16.72 -5.86 20.06
CA PHE A 250 17.00 -7.11 19.34
C PHE A 250 18.47 -7.54 19.37
N GLY A 251 19.38 -6.66 19.83
CA GLY A 251 20.76 -7.01 20.10
C GLY A 251 20.88 -7.94 21.33
N PRO A 252 21.97 -8.71 21.47
CA PRO A 252 22.23 -9.49 22.68
C PRO A 252 22.58 -8.59 23.86
N ARG A 253 22.48 -9.13 25.08
CA ARG A 253 23.01 -8.47 26.28
C ARG A 253 24.54 -8.40 26.18
N GLY A 254 25.15 -7.26 26.52
CA GLY A 254 26.59 -7.03 26.35
C GLY A 254 27.02 -6.94 24.87
N GLY A 255 26.07 -6.73 23.96
CA GLY A 255 26.35 -6.63 22.54
C GLY A 255 26.81 -5.24 22.11
N LEU A 256 27.37 -5.13 20.91
CA LEU A 256 27.85 -3.89 20.33
C LEU A 256 26.88 -3.38 19.25
N ILE A 257 26.51 -2.10 19.35
CA ILE A 257 25.76 -1.37 18.32
C ILE A 257 26.71 -0.42 17.61
N ARG A 258 26.86 -0.57 16.27
CA ARG A 258 27.67 0.32 15.45
C ARG A 258 26.79 1.30 14.70
N MET A 259 27.14 2.57 14.76
CA MET A 259 26.44 3.64 14.01
C MET A 259 27.40 4.42 13.16
N ARG A 260 27.02 4.66 11.91
CA ARG A 260 27.77 5.50 10.98
C ARG A 260 26.83 6.52 10.34
N LEU A 261 27.30 7.74 10.23
CA LEU A 261 26.65 8.82 9.49
C LEU A 261 27.68 9.42 8.55
N ILE A 262 27.47 9.33 7.25
CA ILE A 262 28.39 9.88 6.24
C ILE A 262 27.60 10.77 5.27
N GLU A 263 28.27 11.83 4.78
CA GLU A 263 27.75 12.69 3.73
C GLU A 263 28.60 12.49 2.47
N GLU A 264 27.98 11.99 1.40
CA GLU A 264 28.63 11.78 0.10
C GLU A 264 27.74 12.33 -1.03
N ASP A 265 28.33 13.11 -1.91
CA ASP A 265 27.68 13.69 -3.10
C ASP A 265 26.33 14.39 -2.83
N GLY A 266 26.20 15.05 -1.69
CA GLY A 266 24.97 15.74 -1.27
C GLY A 266 23.86 14.80 -0.78
N SER A 267 24.17 13.53 -0.59
CA SER A 267 23.31 12.55 0.06
C SER A 267 23.86 12.18 1.44
N VAL A 268 22.98 11.91 2.39
CA VAL A 268 23.36 11.49 3.74
C VAL A 268 22.98 10.03 3.92
N LEU A 269 23.94 9.21 4.29
CA LEU A 269 23.72 7.81 4.62
C LEU A 269 23.92 7.61 6.12
N PHE A 270 22.89 7.10 6.79
CA PHE A 270 22.95 6.64 8.16
C PHE A 270 22.84 5.12 8.20
N THR A 271 23.72 4.47 8.96
CA THR A 271 23.62 3.03 9.20
C THR A 271 23.66 2.73 10.69
N ILE A 272 22.88 1.72 11.10
CA ILE A 272 22.90 1.17 12.44
C ILE A 272 22.93 -0.35 12.39
N ASP A 273 23.97 -0.92 12.99
CA ASP A 273 24.21 -2.37 13.03
C ASP A 273 24.05 -2.88 14.45
N ASN A 274 23.38 -4.00 14.64
CA ASN A 274 23.33 -4.71 15.90
C ASN A 274 23.70 -6.19 15.73
N GLU A 275 24.32 -6.77 16.74
CA GLU A 275 24.79 -8.17 16.78
C GLU A 275 23.65 -9.17 17.13
N GLY A 276 22.44 -8.95 16.63
CA GLY A 276 21.29 -9.80 16.89
C GLY A 276 21.12 -10.93 15.88
N LYS A 277 19.92 -11.49 15.84
CA LYS A 277 19.53 -12.45 14.78
C LYS A 277 19.32 -11.70 13.47
N SER A 278 19.78 -12.30 12.37
CA SER A 278 19.46 -11.81 11.02
C SER A 278 17.96 -11.94 10.75
N ILE A 279 17.45 -11.00 9.95
CA ILE A 279 16.05 -11.02 9.51
C ILE A 279 15.94 -11.93 8.30
N PRO A 280 15.02 -12.92 8.27
CA PRO A 280 14.79 -13.77 7.11
C PRO A 280 14.52 -12.95 5.85
N GLY A 281 15.05 -13.40 4.70
CA GLY A 281 14.96 -12.64 3.44
C GLY A 281 13.54 -12.26 3.04
N GLU A 282 12.57 -13.16 3.27
CA GLU A 282 11.14 -12.93 3.04
C GLU A 282 10.52 -11.85 3.92
N ASP A 283 11.10 -11.62 5.10
CA ASP A 283 10.60 -10.65 6.06
C ASP A 283 11.19 -9.24 5.87
N LYS A 284 12.35 -9.12 5.20
CA LYS A 284 13.05 -7.84 5.03
C LYS A 284 12.21 -6.73 4.41
N SER A 285 11.33 -7.07 3.48
CA SER A 285 10.37 -6.11 2.90
C SER A 285 9.15 -5.88 3.79
N ARG A 286 8.78 -6.86 4.63
CA ARG A 286 7.56 -6.87 5.44
C ARG A 286 7.71 -6.16 6.78
N ILE A 287 8.93 -6.10 7.35
CA ILE A 287 9.20 -5.46 8.64
C ILE A 287 8.83 -3.98 8.70
N PHE A 288 8.72 -3.32 7.54
CA PHE A 288 8.28 -1.93 7.43
C PHE A 288 6.75 -1.79 7.27
N ASN A 289 6.00 -2.90 7.28
CA ASN A 289 4.54 -2.86 7.25
C ASN A 289 3.99 -2.57 8.64
N LYS A 290 2.84 -1.88 8.68
CA LYS A 290 2.17 -1.55 9.95
C LYS A 290 1.79 -2.83 10.70
N PHE A 291 2.10 -2.89 12.01
CA PHE A 291 1.84 -4.03 12.91
C PHE A 291 2.56 -5.34 12.57
N TYR A 292 3.50 -5.31 11.65
CA TYR A 292 4.28 -6.50 11.37
C TYR A 292 5.22 -6.80 12.56
N GLN A 293 5.19 -8.04 13.01
CA GLN A 293 6.07 -8.61 14.03
C GLN A 293 6.51 -9.98 13.54
N GLY A 294 7.81 -10.29 13.57
CA GLY A 294 8.31 -11.61 13.23
C GLY A 294 7.92 -12.66 14.30
N ASP A 295 7.88 -13.92 13.91
CA ASP A 295 7.38 -15.03 14.77
C ASP A 295 8.04 -15.15 16.16
N SER A 296 9.27 -14.64 16.33
CA SER A 296 10.01 -14.66 17.60
C SER A 296 9.72 -13.47 18.51
N SER A 297 8.90 -12.50 18.09
CA SER A 297 8.72 -11.22 18.79
C SER A 297 7.47 -11.13 19.65
N HIS A 298 6.62 -12.16 19.69
CA HIS A 298 5.44 -12.17 20.57
C HIS A 298 5.78 -12.07 22.07
N GLU A 299 7.01 -12.45 22.46
CA GLU A 299 7.54 -12.26 23.83
C GLU A 299 8.28 -10.92 24.00
N SER A 300 8.57 -10.19 22.91
CA SER A 300 9.36 -8.96 22.95
C SER A 300 8.47 -7.72 22.81
N GLU A 301 8.76 -6.69 23.63
CA GLU A 301 8.06 -5.41 23.64
C GLU A 301 8.06 -4.72 22.26
N GLY A 302 6.88 -4.42 21.70
CA GLY A 302 6.75 -3.61 20.50
C GLY A 302 5.36 -3.75 19.90
N ASN A 303 4.92 -2.73 19.21
CA ASN A 303 3.60 -2.69 18.55
C ASN A 303 3.66 -2.78 17.02
N GLY A 304 4.84 -3.08 16.44
CA GLY A 304 5.02 -3.20 14.99
C GLY A 304 4.76 -1.90 14.19
N LEU A 305 4.74 -0.73 14.85
CA LEU A 305 4.52 0.56 14.18
C LEU A 305 5.80 1.37 13.99
N GLY A 306 6.87 1.08 14.74
CA GLY A 306 8.11 1.88 14.74
C GLY A 306 8.77 1.92 13.37
N LEU A 307 9.00 0.77 12.72
CA LEU A 307 9.64 0.72 11.40
C LEU A 307 8.72 1.25 10.27
N ALA A 308 7.41 1.07 10.39
CA ALA A 308 6.46 1.69 9.47
C ALA A 308 6.51 3.23 9.54
N LEU A 309 6.67 3.78 10.74
CA LEU A 309 6.87 5.20 10.97
C LEU A 309 8.21 5.69 10.38
N VAL A 310 9.30 4.94 10.60
CA VAL A 310 10.61 5.21 10.00
C VAL A 310 10.48 5.32 8.49
N ARG A 311 9.94 4.31 7.82
CA ARG A 311 9.75 4.30 6.36
C ARG A 311 8.95 5.51 5.87
N LYS A 312 7.87 5.84 6.57
CA LYS A 312 7.02 6.98 6.19
C LYS A 312 7.74 8.32 6.33
N ILE A 313 8.47 8.53 7.42
CA ILE A 313 9.20 9.77 7.68
C ILE A 313 10.36 9.93 6.69
N VAL A 314 11.13 8.87 6.45
CA VAL A 314 12.23 8.89 5.48
C VAL A 314 11.72 9.21 4.08
N ALA A 315 10.61 8.60 3.64
CA ALA A 315 9.97 8.88 2.36
C ALA A 315 9.50 10.34 2.23
N ILE A 316 9.02 10.98 3.30
CA ILE A 316 8.64 12.40 3.32
C ILE A 316 9.86 13.31 3.10
N HIS A 317 11.06 12.85 3.50
CA HIS A 317 12.32 13.57 3.26
C HIS A 317 12.93 13.24 1.89
N GLY A 318 12.30 12.37 1.08
CA GLY A 318 12.77 11.95 -0.24
C GLY A 318 13.85 10.87 -0.19
N GLY A 319 14.05 10.23 0.96
CA GLY A 319 15.01 9.15 1.19
C GLY A 319 14.36 7.77 1.08
N GLU A 320 15.21 6.76 1.28
CA GLU A 320 14.84 5.35 1.32
C GLU A 320 15.38 4.71 2.60
N VAL A 321 14.74 3.64 3.08
CA VAL A 321 15.19 2.82 4.20
C VAL A 321 15.11 1.36 3.82
N TRP A 322 16.16 0.62 4.16
CA TRP A 322 16.24 -0.82 3.91
C TRP A 322 16.96 -1.54 5.05
N VAL A 323 16.97 -2.87 4.97
CA VAL A 323 17.69 -3.74 5.91
C VAL A 323 18.54 -4.74 5.14
N GLU A 324 19.74 -4.96 5.62
CA GLU A 324 20.70 -5.91 5.05
C GLU A 324 21.40 -6.73 6.14
N ASP A 325 22.07 -7.80 5.73
CA ASP A 325 22.87 -8.63 6.65
C ASP A 325 24.33 -8.14 6.59
N PRO A 326 24.88 -7.60 7.68
CA PRO A 326 26.28 -7.24 7.72
C PRO A 326 27.17 -8.49 7.70
N VAL A 327 28.43 -8.34 7.23
CA VAL A 327 29.41 -9.44 7.09
C VAL A 327 29.66 -10.20 8.40
N ASN A 328 29.55 -9.51 9.52
CA ASN A 328 29.81 -10.05 10.87
C ASN A 328 28.55 -10.68 11.52
N GLY A 329 27.49 -10.90 10.77
CA GLY A 329 26.21 -11.35 11.29
C GLY A 329 25.41 -10.22 11.96
N GLY A 330 24.16 -10.52 12.35
CA GLY A 330 23.25 -9.52 12.89
C GLY A 330 22.38 -8.86 11.85
N CYS A 331 22.04 -7.59 12.05
CA CYS A 331 21.14 -6.83 11.21
C CYS A 331 21.65 -5.39 11.06
N ARG A 332 21.65 -4.87 9.82
CA ARG A 332 21.95 -3.47 9.50
C ARG A 332 20.71 -2.79 8.92
N PHE A 333 20.31 -1.68 9.52
CA PHE A 333 19.38 -0.73 8.90
C PHE A 333 20.17 0.43 8.29
N ALA A 334 19.79 0.79 7.08
CA ALA A 334 20.42 1.89 6.36
C ALA A 334 19.33 2.80 5.76
#